data_dc7834cbe325788885334c1012ae2092
#
_entry.id   dc7834cbe325788885334c1012ae2092
#
_cell.length_a   1.000
_cell.length_b   1.000
_cell.length_c   1.000
_cell.angle_alpha   90.00
_cell.angle_beta   90.00
_cell.angle_gamma   90.00
#
_symmetry.space_group_name_H-M   'P 1'
#
loop_
_entity.id
_entity.type
_entity.pdbx_description
1 polymer ?
#
loop_
_entity_poly.entity_id
_entity_poly.type
_entity_poly.pdbx_seq_one_letter_code
_entity_poly.pdbx_strand_id
1 'polypeptide(L)'
;MKSRRRNLGPALCLALLLCAARPALAQGPWEKPYDQWTQQEAEKILTDSPWAQMVSKGVAVGYDNPVFGMGAHPDPEGVMIRLRSSPVVRLAMLRLRQIRAKFDKLDEKARAAFMEKNRALLECPPCRDHYVVTMDSPPGSNRGVPTSLNTMSFATLKQYVRLTDESGEKRELVHFEPPKAQGEEATFFFARLNEKGAPLLTTASRKLILNIDPQIFRTAVVQIVKVEFDVPKLVLKGAVMF
;
A
#
# COMPACT_ATOMS: atom_id res chain seq x y z
N MET A 1 -51.41 4.18 64.05
CA MET A 1 -50.28 3.54 63.32
C MET A 1 -50.42 3.91 61.85
N LYS A 2 -49.60 4.84 61.33
CA LYS A 2 -49.61 5.26 59.91
C LYS A 2 -48.39 4.67 59.20
N SER A 3 -48.66 3.73 58.28
CA SER A 3 -47.67 3.11 57.40
C SER A 3 -47.26 4.08 56.31
N ARG A 4 -45.96 4.49 56.29
CA ARG A 4 -45.34 5.27 55.19
C ARG A 4 -44.85 4.34 54.11
N ARG A 5 -45.58 4.27 52.99
CA ARG A 5 -45.06 3.66 51.74
C ARG A 5 -44.06 4.62 51.13
N ARG A 6 -42.79 4.19 51.03
CA ARG A 6 -41.75 4.85 50.26
C ARG A 6 -41.91 4.45 48.79
N ASN A 7 -42.28 5.42 47.97
CA ASN A 7 -42.21 5.32 46.53
C ASN A 7 -40.72 5.42 46.11
N LEU A 8 -40.12 4.30 45.69
CA LEU A 8 -38.86 4.33 44.95
C LEU A 8 -39.21 4.66 43.49
N GLY A 9 -38.81 5.85 43.07
CA GLY A 9 -39.02 6.39 41.75
C GLY A 9 -38.19 5.70 40.68
N PRO A 10 -38.58 5.90 39.41
CA PRO A 10 -37.99 5.24 38.21
C PRO A 10 -36.72 5.99 37.76
N ALA A 11 -35.67 5.97 38.61
CA ALA A 11 -34.39 6.62 38.28
C ALA A 11 -33.29 5.64 37.80
N LEU A 12 -33.63 4.34 37.68
CA LEU A 12 -32.58 3.33 37.41
C LEU A 12 -32.55 2.81 35.96
N CYS A 13 -33.37 3.33 35.05
CA CYS A 13 -33.41 2.84 33.64
C CYS A 13 -32.69 3.71 32.62
N LEU A 14 -32.07 4.85 33.02
CA LEU A 14 -31.44 5.75 32.04
C LEU A 14 -29.91 5.59 31.92
N ALA A 15 -29.30 4.70 32.70
CA ALA A 15 -27.84 4.54 32.72
C ALA A 15 -27.27 3.44 31.81
N LEU A 16 -28.11 2.68 31.10
CA LEU A 16 -27.67 1.49 30.31
C LEU A 16 -27.66 1.68 28.80
N LEU A 17 -27.92 2.89 28.29
CA LEU A 17 -27.96 3.19 26.84
C LEU A 17 -26.72 3.94 26.31
N LEU A 18 -25.68 4.12 27.13
CA LEU A 18 -24.45 4.84 26.75
C LEU A 18 -23.28 3.94 26.39
N CYS A 19 -23.48 2.63 26.23
CA CYS A 19 -22.42 1.70 25.81
C CYS A 19 -22.67 1.23 24.40
N ALA A 20 -22.01 1.79 23.42
CA ALA A 20 -21.46 1.21 22.19
C ALA A 20 -21.58 2.11 20.97
N ALA A 21 -21.33 3.39 21.11
CA ALA A 21 -20.81 4.13 19.96
C ALA A 21 -19.32 3.78 19.83
N ARG A 22 -19.01 2.56 19.33
CA ARG A 22 -17.70 2.32 18.74
C ARG A 22 -17.57 3.36 17.62
N PRO A 23 -16.49 4.19 17.58
CA PRO A 23 -16.25 5.00 16.41
C PRO A 23 -16.26 4.03 15.23
N ALA A 24 -17.19 4.20 14.30
CA ALA A 24 -17.13 3.54 13.01
C ALA A 24 -15.86 4.10 12.36
N LEU A 25 -14.74 3.41 12.55
CA LEU A 25 -13.56 3.61 11.73
C LEU A 25 -14.09 3.54 10.31
N ALA A 26 -13.89 4.59 9.54
CA ALA A 26 -14.38 4.68 8.18
C ALA A 26 -13.98 3.41 7.44
N GLN A 27 -14.93 2.51 7.25
CA GLN A 27 -14.71 1.22 6.61
C GLN A 27 -14.35 1.52 5.16
N GLY A 28 -13.16 1.09 4.76
CA GLY A 28 -12.72 1.28 3.38
C GLY A 28 -13.41 0.29 2.43
N PRO A 29 -13.29 0.49 1.12
CA PRO A 29 -13.89 -0.41 0.14
C PRO A 29 -13.43 -1.87 0.27
N TRP A 30 -12.28 -2.11 0.88
CA TRP A 30 -11.70 -3.45 1.11
C TRP A 30 -12.46 -4.32 2.12
N GLU A 31 -13.44 -3.77 2.84
CA GLU A 31 -14.30 -4.55 3.75
C GLU A 31 -15.36 -5.38 3.02
N LYS A 32 -15.71 -4.99 1.79
CA LYS A 32 -16.66 -5.73 0.95
C LYS A 32 -15.95 -6.64 -0.05
N PRO A 33 -16.64 -7.64 -0.63
CA PRO A 33 -16.11 -8.51 -1.66
C PRO A 33 -15.56 -7.72 -2.86
N TYR A 34 -14.42 -8.15 -3.40
CA TYR A 34 -13.70 -7.42 -4.46
C TYR A 34 -14.49 -7.31 -5.78
N ASP A 35 -15.34 -8.26 -6.06
CA ASP A 35 -16.21 -8.29 -7.25
C ASP A 35 -17.29 -7.19 -7.22
N GLN A 36 -17.58 -6.66 -6.03
CA GLN A 36 -18.49 -5.54 -5.82
C GLN A 36 -17.78 -4.17 -5.87
N TRP A 37 -16.47 -4.13 -6.00
CA TRP A 37 -15.76 -2.84 -6.09
C TRP A 37 -16.04 -2.18 -7.43
N THR A 38 -16.40 -0.90 -7.36
CA THR A 38 -16.46 -0.02 -8.53
C THR A 38 -15.05 0.29 -9.04
N GLN A 39 -14.94 0.87 -10.23
CA GLN A 39 -13.65 1.34 -10.73
C GLN A 39 -13.00 2.33 -9.75
N GLN A 40 -13.75 3.31 -9.28
CA GLN A 40 -13.25 4.34 -8.35
C GLN A 40 -12.77 3.74 -7.04
N GLU A 41 -13.44 2.74 -6.50
CA GLU A 41 -13.03 2.06 -5.27
C GLU A 41 -11.76 1.23 -5.47
N ALA A 42 -11.65 0.52 -6.58
CA ALA A 42 -10.44 -0.23 -6.91
C ALA A 42 -9.25 0.71 -7.15
N GLU A 43 -9.46 1.83 -7.82
CA GLU A 43 -8.45 2.88 -7.99
C GLU A 43 -8.04 3.48 -6.63
N LYS A 44 -9.01 3.77 -5.75
CA LYS A 44 -8.72 4.27 -4.40
C LYS A 44 -7.86 3.28 -3.61
N ILE A 45 -8.12 1.97 -3.68
CA ILE A 45 -7.29 0.96 -3.02
C ILE A 45 -5.83 1.03 -3.51
N LEU A 46 -5.61 1.32 -4.79
CA LEU A 46 -4.28 1.39 -5.39
C LEU A 46 -3.57 2.73 -5.22
N THR A 47 -4.27 3.77 -4.71
CA THR A 47 -3.71 5.13 -4.64
C THR A 47 -3.80 5.77 -3.27
N ASP A 48 -4.84 5.44 -2.49
CA ASP A 48 -5.15 6.04 -1.18
C ASP A 48 -5.76 4.99 -0.26
N SER A 49 -4.91 4.09 0.23
CA SER A 49 -5.30 3.02 1.14
C SER A 49 -4.17 2.69 2.11
N PRO A 50 -4.41 1.87 3.15
CA PRO A 50 -3.36 1.38 4.02
C PRO A 50 -2.21 0.66 3.29
N TRP A 51 -2.45 0.10 2.11
CA TRP A 51 -1.48 -0.66 1.30
C TRP A 51 -0.84 0.15 0.17
N ALA A 52 -1.27 1.39 -0.03
CA ALA A 52 -0.79 2.24 -1.10
C ALA A 52 -0.63 3.67 -0.61
N GLN A 53 0.55 4.24 -0.79
CA GLN A 53 0.87 5.59 -0.34
C GLN A 53 1.53 6.39 -1.45
N MET A 54 1.01 7.59 -1.67
CA MET A 54 1.66 8.62 -2.46
C MET A 54 2.75 9.27 -1.62
N VAL A 55 3.99 9.19 -2.06
CA VAL A 55 5.11 9.88 -1.45
C VAL A 55 5.48 11.06 -2.34
N SER A 56 5.20 12.25 -1.85
CA SER A 56 5.59 13.48 -2.55
C SER A 56 7.11 13.59 -2.55
N LYS A 57 7.67 13.97 -3.68
CA LYS A 57 9.07 14.39 -3.75
C LYS A 57 9.23 15.61 -2.87
N GLY A 58 10.10 15.54 -1.88
CA GLY A 58 10.52 16.73 -1.16
C GLY A 58 11.08 17.73 -2.16
N VAL A 59 10.48 18.89 -2.24
CA VAL A 59 11.09 20.01 -2.95
C VAL A 59 12.39 20.30 -2.21
N ALA A 60 13.54 20.03 -2.80
CA ALA A 60 14.80 20.60 -2.32
C ALA A 60 14.69 22.11 -2.47
N VAL A 61 14.32 22.78 -1.38
CA VAL A 61 14.40 24.24 -1.29
C VAL A 61 15.89 24.58 -1.36
N GLY A 62 16.34 25.09 -2.52
CA GLY A 62 17.68 25.57 -2.62
C GLY A 62 18.38 25.38 -3.96
N TYR A 63 17.70 25.64 -5.06
CA TYR A 63 18.34 26.09 -6.28
C TYR A 63 17.49 27.21 -6.88
N ASP A 64 17.62 28.38 -6.31
CA ASP A 64 17.35 29.61 -7.03
C ASP A 64 18.40 29.73 -8.15
N ASN A 65 18.11 29.08 -9.28
CA ASN A 65 18.82 29.37 -10.50
C ASN A 65 17.90 30.22 -11.38
N PRO A 66 18.08 31.55 -11.42
CA PRO A 66 17.19 32.46 -12.13
C PRO A 66 17.31 32.37 -13.66
N VAL A 67 18.05 31.40 -14.21
CA VAL A 67 18.33 31.29 -15.65
C VAL A 67 17.27 30.45 -16.38
N PHE A 68 16.41 29.69 -15.72
CA PHE A 68 15.33 28.96 -16.39
C PHE A 68 13.97 29.47 -15.94
N GLY A 69 13.61 30.67 -16.41
CA GLY A 69 12.26 31.22 -16.35
C GLY A 69 11.32 30.47 -17.28
N MET A 70 11.01 29.21 -16.99
CA MET A 70 9.88 28.50 -17.57
C MET A 70 8.97 28.07 -16.45
N GLY A 71 7.71 28.55 -16.50
CA GLY A 71 6.69 28.29 -15.52
C GLY A 71 6.63 26.80 -15.16
N ALA A 72 7.08 26.47 -13.96
CA ALA A 72 6.93 25.18 -13.40
C ALA A 72 5.43 24.97 -13.14
N HIS A 73 4.75 24.26 -14.03
CA HIS A 73 3.53 23.60 -13.64
C HIS A 73 3.88 22.65 -12.48
N PRO A 74 3.19 22.72 -11.34
CA PRO A 74 3.35 21.75 -10.30
C PRO A 74 2.74 20.43 -10.79
N ASP A 75 3.52 19.66 -11.57
CA ASP A 75 3.23 18.23 -11.70
C ASP A 75 3.16 17.66 -10.28
N PRO A 76 2.20 16.80 -9.95
CA PRO A 76 2.21 16.07 -8.70
C PRO A 76 3.47 15.20 -8.67
N GLU A 77 4.56 15.82 -8.23
CA GLU A 77 5.86 15.18 -8.17
C GLU A 77 5.87 14.20 -7.01
N GLY A 78 5.54 12.98 -7.28
CA GLY A 78 5.53 11.91 -6.29
C GLY A 78 5.84 10.56 -6.91
N VAL A 79 5.98 9.59 -6.05
CA VAL A 79 5.98 8.19 -6.43
C VAL A 79 4.91 7.46 -5.63
N MET A 80 4.28 6.50 -6.25
CA MET A 80 3.32 5.62 -5.60
C MET A 80 4.04 4.38 -5.09
N ILE A 81 4.00 4.15 -3.79
CA ILE A 81 4.52 2.93 -3.17
C ILE A 81 3.36 2.03 -2.80
N ARG A 82 3.41 0.77 -3.25
CA ARG A 82 2.36 -0.22 -2.97
C ARG A 82 2.93 -1.49 -2.36
N LEU A 83 2.20 -2.03 -1.38
CA LEU A 83 2.48 -3.33 -0.80
C LEU A 83 1.90 -4.42 -1.70
N ARG A 84 2.64 -4.81 -2.76
CA ARG A 84 2.19 -5.73 -3.82
C ARG A 84 1.90 -7.13 -3.31
N SER A 85 2.57 -7.60 -2.25
CA SER A 85 2.26 -8.88 -1.61
C SER A 85 0.88 -8.91 -0.96
N SER A 86 0.26 -7.76 -0.70
CA SER A 86 -1.11 -7.72 -0.18
C SER A 86 -2.12 -8.31 -1.18
N PRO A 87 -2.94 -9.28 -0.76
CA PRO A 87 -4.07 -9.76 -1.57
C PRO A 87 -5.03 -8.63 -1.97
N VAL A 88 -5.21 -7.61 -1.10
CA VAL A 88 -6.09 -6.47 -1.35
C VAL A 88 -5.63 -5.67 -2.57
N VAL A 89 -4.33 -5.39 -2.67
CA VAL A 89 -3.74 -4.70 -3.82
C VAL A 89 -3.91 -5.53 -5.10
N ARG A 90 -3.62 -6.83 -5.04
CA ARG A 90 -3.74 -7.73 -6.20
C ARG A 90 -5.18 -7.87 -6.69
N LEU A 91 -6.14 -7.98 -5.77
CA LEU A 91 -7.56 -8.02 -6.10
C LEU A 91 -8.04 -6.70 -6.72
N ALA A 92 -7.57 -5.54 -6.23
CA ALA A 92 -7.90 -4.25 -6.83
C ALA A 92 -7.36 -4.15 -8.26
N MET A 93 -6.14 -4.61 -8.50
CA MET A 93 -5.58 -4.67 -9.86
C MET A 93 -6.37 -5.61 -10.76
N LEU A 94 -6.77 -6.78 -10.27
CA LEU A 94 -7.63 -7.71 -11.01
C LEU A 94 -8.96 -7.04 -11.35
N ARG A 95 -9.60 -6.38 -10.38
CA ARG A 95 -10.90 -5.73 -10.59
C ARG A 95 -10.84 -4.68 -11.67
N LEU A 96 -9.82 -3.84 -11.70
CA LEU A 96 -9.64 -2.86 -12.78
C LEU A 96 -9.46 -3.53 -14.14
N ARG A 97 -8.72 -4.65 -14.21
CA ARG A 97 -8.59 -5.43 -15.44
C ARG A 97 -9.92 -6.02 -15.89
N GLN A 98 -10.72 -6.54 -14.95
CA GLN A 98 -12.07 -7.07 -15.22
C GLN A 98 -13.00 -5.99 -15.78
N ILE A 99 -13.03 -4.81 -15.16
CA ILE A 99 -13.86 -3.68 -15.60
C ILE A 99 -13.45 -3.25 -17.01
N ARG A 100 -12.16 -3.06 -17.27
CA ARG A 100 -11.65 -2.69 -18.60
C ARG A 100 -11.97 -3.73 -19.68
N ALA A 101 -11.91 -5.00 -19.33
CA ALA A 101 -12.23 -6.11 -20.22
C ALA A 101 -13.73 -6.36 -20.37
N LYS A 102 -14.59 -5.59 -19.66
CA LYS A 102 -16.04 -5.83 -19.58
C LYS A 102 -16.35 -7.30 -19.18
N PHE A 103 -15.65 -7.79 -18.17
CA PHE A 103 -15.64 -9.21 -17.74
C PHE A 103 -17.05 -9.77 -17.54
N ASP A 104 -17.98 -8.97 -17.02
CA ASP A 104 -19.36 -9.37 -16.76
C ASP A 104 -20.14 -9.70 -18.06
N LYS A 105 -19.65 -9.22 -19.22
CA LYS A 105 -20.24 -9.45 -20.55
C LYS A 105 -19.59 -10.61 -21.29
N LEU A 106 -18.50 -11.20 -20.75
CA LEU A 106 -17.83 -12.32 -21.37
C LEU A 106 -18.62 -13.62 -21.16
N ASP A 107 -18.55 -14.53 -22.13
CA ASP A 107 -19.03 -15.90 -21.94
C ASP A 107 -18.14 -16.68 -20.96
N GLU A 108 -18.57 -17.87 -20.56
CA GLU A 108 -17.86 -18.69 -19.58
C GLU A 108 -16.44 -19.04 -20.00
N LYS A 109 -16.24 -19.41 -21.27
CA LYS A 109 -14.92 -19.75 -21.82
C LYS A 109 -13.97 -18.56 -21.80
N ALA A 110 -14.45 -17.39 -22.20
CA ALA A 110 -13.66 -16.16 -22.17
C ALA A 110 -13.34 -15.70 -20.74
N ARG A 111 -14.29 -15.87 -19.78
CA ARG A 111 -14.03 -15.62 -18.35
C ARG A 111 -12.94 -16.55 -17.81
N ALA A 112 -13.02 -17.84 -18.09
CA ALA A 112 -12.01 -18.81 -17.67
C ALA A 112 -10.63 -18.45 -18.23
N ALA A 113 -10.53 -18.13 -19.51
CA ALA A 113 -9.29 -17.70 -20.15
C ALA A 113 -8.74 -16.39 -19.54
N PHE A 114 -9.62 -15.43 -19.22
CA PHE A 114 -9.24 -14.20 -18.56
C PHE A 114 -8.67 -14.47 -17.17
N MET A 115 -9.32 -15.31 -16.36
CA MET A 115 -8.85 -15.67 -15.03
C MET A 115 -7.53 -16.42 -15.07
N GLU A 116 -7.36 -17.35 -16.00
CA GLU A 116 -6.08 -18.05 -16.22
C GLU A 116 -4.94 -17.10 -16.56
N LYS A 117 -5.18 -16.14 -17.45
CA LYS A 117 -4.20 -15.08 -17.80
C LYS A 117 -3.80 -14.23 -16.59
N ASN A 118 -4.68 -14.09 -15.60
CA ASN A 118 -4.44 -13.30 -14.40
C ASN A 118 -4.08 -14.15 -13.17
N ARG A 119 -3.93 -15.46 -13.33
CA ARG A 119 -3.62 -16.37 -12.22
C ARG A 119 -2.34 -15.98 -11.48
N ALA A 120 -1.27 -15.71 -12.20
CA ALA A 120 0.01 -15.31 -11.62
C ALA A 120 -0.09 -14.01 -10.78
N LEU A 121 -0.98 -13.08 -11.14
CA LEU A 121 -1.26 -11.90 -10.33
C LEU A 121 -1.91 -12.28 -8.99
N LEU A 122 -2.87 -13.21 -9.01
CA LEU A 122 -3.60 -13.62 -7.82
C LEU A 122 -2.76 -14.49 -6.88
N GLU A 123 -2.11 -15.52 -7.44
CA GLU A 123 -1.30 -16.46 -6.68
C GLU A 123 -0.04 -15.80 -6.14
N CYS A 124 0.55 -14.89 -6.93
CA CYS A 124 1.78 -14.20 -6.61
C CYS A 124 2.84 -15.14 -6.01
N PRO A 125 3.40 -16.11 -6.79
CA PRO A 125 4.35 -17.06 -6.24
C PRO A 125 5.48 -16.43 -5.41
N PRO A 126 6.07 -15.29 -5.82
CA PRO A 126 7.09 -14.63 -5.00
C PRO A 126 6.57 -14.12 -3.65
N CYS A 127 5.28 -13.81 -3.52
CA CYS A 127 4.71 -13.29 -2.29
C CYS A 127 4.65 -14.32 -1.15
N ARG A 128 4.86 -15.60 -1.43
CA ARG A 128 4.97 -16.64 -0.42
C ARG A 128 6.19 -16.42 0.46
N ASP A 129 7.32 -16.15 -0.15
CA ASP A 129 8.63 -16.11 0.50
C ASP A 129 9.16 -14.68 0.68
N HIS A 130 8.50 -13.70 0.05
CA HIS A 130 8.95 -12.31 0.05
C HIS A 130 7.84 -11.32 0.41
N TYR A 131 8.23 -10.25 1.06
CA TYR A 131 7.48 -9.00 1.04
C TYR A 131 7.80 -8.31 -0.30
N VAL A 132 6.78 -8.09 -1.11
CA VAL A 132 6.92 -7.46 -2.43
C VAL A 132 6.35 -6.05 -2.36
N VAL A 133 7.21 -5.08 -2.61
CA VAL A 133 6.86 -3.67 -2.66
C VAL A 133 7.10 -3.14 -4.05
N THR A 134 6.19 -2.35 -4.59
CA THR A 134 6.37 -1.71 -5.89
C THR A 134 6.45 -0.20 -5.76
N MET A 135 7.22 0.39 -6.64
CA MET A 135 7.31 1.83 -6.84
C MET A 135 6.85 2.14 -8.25
N ASP A 136 5.90 3.06 -8.38
CA ASP A 136 5.28 3.43 -9.64
C ASP A 136 5.08 4.94 -9.73
N SER A 137 4.75 5.41 -10.91
CA SER A 137 4.34 6.80 -11.12
C SER A 137 2.97 7.05 -10.53
N PRO A 138 2.66 8.27 -10.06
CA PRO A 138 1.31 8.65 -9.71
C PRO A 138 0.37 8.48 -10.91
N PRO A 139 -0.90 8.12 -10.67
CA PRO A 139 -1.90 8.09 -11.73
C PRO A 139 -1.99 9.46 -12.45
N GLY A 140 -1.98 9.43 -13.78
CA GLY A 140 -2.01 10.66 -14.60
C GLY A 140 -0.66 11.36 -14.75
N SER A 141 0.40 10.87 -14.13
CA SER A 141 1.75 11.38 -14.37
C SER A 141 2.32 10.81 -15.66
N ASN A 142 2.86 11.67 -16.50
CA ASN A 142 3.60 11.27 -17.70
C ASN A 142 5.08 10.98 -17.40
N ARG A 143 5.51 11.21 -16.17
CA ARG A 143 6.88 10.93 -15.71
C ARG A 143 6.88 9.58 -15.02
N GLY A 144 7.60 8.63 -15.58
CA GLY A 144 7.76 7.29 -14.99
C GLY A 144 8.44 7.30 -13.62
N VAL A 145 8.59 6.14 -13.05
CA VAL A 145 9.52 5.84 -11.94
C VAL A 145 10.85 6.53 -12.24
N PRO A 146 11.60 7.06 -11.25
CA PRO A 146 12.88 7.70 -11.51
C PRO A 146 13.73 6.88 -12.47
N THR A 147 14.10 7.46 -13.58
CA THR A 147 14.86 6.78 -14.66
C THR A 147 16.17 6.18 -14.16
N SER A 148 16.70 6.70 -13.05
CA SER A 148 17.82 6.10 -12.35
C SER A 148 17.61 4.65 -11.93
N LEU A 149 16.39 4.24 -11.60
CA LEU A 149 16.09 2.86 -11.24
C LEU A 149 16.19 1.88 -12.42
N ASN A 150 16.04 2.36 -13.66
CA ASN A 150 16.15 1.52 -14.85
C ASN A 150 17.59 1.03 -15.10
N THR A 151 18.57 1.78 -14.59
CA THR A 151 20.01 1.52 -14.79
C THR A 151 20.72 1.03 -13.54
N MET A 152 20.02 1.02 -12.38
CA MET A 152 20.62 0.55 -11.14
C MET A 152 20.71 -0.97 -11.09
N SER A 153 21.88 -1.46 -10.69
CA SER A 153 22.06 -2.88 -10.41
C SER A 153 21.45 -3.27 -9.07
N PHE A 154 21.04 -4.53 -8.95
CA PHE A 154 20.63 -5.11 -7.67
C PHE A 154 21.70 -4.93 -6.58
N ALA A 155 22.99 -5.14 -6.92
CA ALA A 155 24.11 -5.02 -5.99
C ALA A 155 24.21 -3.60 -5.40
N THR A 156 23.94 -2.57 -6.20
CA THR A 156 23.88 -1.18 -5.75
C THR A 156 22.67 -0.95 -4.84
N LEU A 157 21.48 -1.35 -5.29
CA LEU A 157 20.24 -1.13 -4.54
C LEU A 157 20.20 -1.84 -3.19
N LYS A 158 20.78 -3.02 -3.10
CA LYS A 158 20.85 -3.81 -1.86
C LYS A 158 21.47 -3.05 -0.68
N GLN A 159 22.40 -2.13 -0.95
CA GLN A 159 23.07 -1.34 0.08
C GLN A 159 22.18 -0.24 0.65
N TYR A 160 21.22 0.25 -0.13
CA TYR A 160 20.47 1.46 0.13
C TYR A 160 18.98 1.26 0.39
N VAL A 161 18.43 0.07 0.06
CA VAL A 161 17.01 -0.21 0.20
C VAL A 161 16.80 -1.36 1.18
N ARG A 162 15.99 -1.11 2.21
CA ARG A 162 15.66 -2.11 3.24
C ARG A 162 14.25 -1.92 3.77
N LEU A 163 13.68 -2.99 4.26
CA LEU A 163 12.41 -2.99 4.96
C LEU A 163 12.68 -3.20 6.46
N THR A 164 12.04 -2.42 7.34
CA THR A 164 12.20 -2.55 8.79
C THR A 164 10.84 -2.50 9.48
N ASP A 165 10.77 -3.02 10.68
CA ASP A 165 9.68 -2.76 11.61
C ASP A 165 10.01 -1.59 12.57
N GLU A 166 9.13 -1.34 13.54
CA GLU A 166 9.32 -0.31 14.56
C GLU A 166 10.46 -0.61 15.56
N SER A 167 10.85 -1.88 15.71
CA SER A 167 11.96 -2.29 16.59
C SER A 167 13.34 -2.12 15.94
N GLY A 168 13.36 -1.86 14.63
CA GLY A 168 14.58 -1.82 13.82
C GLY A 168 15.00 -3.19 13.27
N GLU A 169 14.21 -4.25 13.50
CA GLU A 169 14.41 -5.52 12.81
C GLU A 169 14.32 -5.29 11.30
N LYS A 170 15.28 -5.80 10.54
CA LYS A 170 15.40 -5.48 9.13
C LYS A 170 15.30 -6.68 8.21
N ARG A 171 14.84 -6.43 7.00
CA ARG A 171 14.99 -7.31 5.84
C ARG A 171 15.71 -6.56 4.74
N GLU A 172 16.79 -7.16 4.27
CA GLU A 172 17.54 -6.64 3.14
C GLU A 172 16.83 -6.99 1.84
N LEU A 173 17.09 -6.17 0.81
CA LEU A 173 16.66 -6.46 -0.54
C LEU A 173 17.32 -7.76 -1.03
N VAL A 174 16.52 -8.71 -1.50
CA VAL A 174 17.01 -10.01 -2.00
C VAL A 174 16.90 -10.14 -3.51
N HIS A 175 15.98 -9.38 -4.13
CA HIS A 175 15.82 -9.31 -5.58
C HIS A 175 15.20 -7.97 -5.96
N PHE A 176 15.47 -7.53 -7.19
CA PHE A 176 14.95 -6.30 -7.77
C PHE A 176 14.63 -6.49 -9.25
N GLU A 177 13.45 -6.07 -9.65
CA GLU A 177 13.03 -5.99 -11.04
C GLU A 177 12.88 -4.51 -11.43
N PRO A 178 13.77 -4.00 -12.30
CA PRO A 178 13.64 -2.64 -12.81
C PRO A 178 12.43 -2.51 -13.73
N PRO A 179 11.86 -1.30 -13.89
CA PRO A 179 10.86 -1.05 -14.91
C PRO A 179 11.46 -1.36 -16.29
N LYS A 180 10.76 -2.14 -17.11
CA LYS A 180 11.21 -2.52 -18.46
C LYS A 180 10.81 -1.49 -19.51
N ALA A 181 9.78 -0.72 -19.24
CA ALA A 181 9.27 0.35 -20.08
C ALA A 181 8.79 1.53 -19.25
N GLN A 182 8.62 2.68 -19.92
CA GLN A 182 8.02 3.85 -19.29
C GLN A 182 6.60 3.54 -18.80
N GLY A 183 6.30 3.88 -17.54
CA GLY A 183 5.01 3.59 -16.92
C GLY A 183 4.89 2.20 -16.29
N GLU A 184 5.96 1.39 -16.33
CA GLU A 184 6.03 0.17 -15.55
C GLU A 184 6.57 0.43 -14.13
N GLU A 185 6.16 -0.42 -13.20
CA GLU A 185 6.58 -0.35 -11.80
C GLU A 185 7.98 -0.96 -11.59
N ALA A 186 8.75 -0.39 -10.68
CA ALA A 186 9.93 -1.03 -10.12
C ALA A 186 9.50 -1.95 -8.98
N THR A 187 10.02 -3.17 -8.91
CA THR A 187 9.60 -4.17 -7.91
C THR A 187 10.76 -4.59 -7.03
N PHE A 188 10.55 -4.47 -5.72
CA PHE A 188 11.50 -4.77 -4.66
C PHE A 188 11.03 -6.00 -3.88
N PHE A 189 11.94 -6.96 -3.66
CA PHE A 189 11.66 -8.20 -2.94
C PHE A 189 12.51 -8.27 -1.67
N PHE A 190 11.87 -8.48 -0.53
CA PHE A 190 12.53 -8.61 0.77
C PHE A 190 12.16 -9.96 1.38
N ALA A 191 13.10 -10.67 1.97
CA ALA A 191 12.83 -11.96 2.60
C ALA A 191 11.74 -11.84 3.67
N ARG A 192 10.73 -12.71 3.61
CA ARG A 192 9.65 -12.71 4.60
C ARG A 192 10.12 -13.18 5.97
N LEU A 193 10.96 -14.19 6.00
CA LEU A 193 11.51 -14.77 7.21
C LEU A 193 12.98 -14.37 7.38
N ASN A 194 13.43 -14.22 8.62
CA ASN A 194 14.86 -14.10 8.93
C ASN A 194 15.51 -15.49 8.98
N GLU A 195 16.81 -15.54 9.28
CA GLU A 195 17.59 -16.78 9.40
C GLU A 195 17.05 -17.75 10.47
N LYS A 196 16.30 -17.22 11.46
CA LYS A 196 15.66 -18.01 12.52
C LYS A 196 14.24 -18.44 12.17
N GLY A 197 13.77 -18.18 10.94
CA GLY A 197 12.42 -18.49 10.50
C GLY A 197 11.32 -17.56 11.03
N ALA A 198 11.69 -16.40 11.62
CA ALA A 198 10.72 -15.44 12.14
C ALA A 198 10.31 -14.43 11.08
N PRO A 199 9.00 -14.14 10.92
CA PRO A 199 8.51 -13.09 10.02
C PRO A 199 8.85 -11.70 10.56
N LEU A 200 8.95 -10.69 9.68
CA LEU A 200 9.11 -9.30 10.08
C LEU A 200 7.82 -8.74 10.68
N LEU A 201 6.68 -9.11 10.13
CA LEU A 201 5.38 -8.61 10.54
C LEU A 201 4.52 -9.68 11.19
N THR A 202 3.89 -9.28 12.29
CA THR A 202 2.84 -10.02 12.99
C THR A 202 1.65 -9.09 13.25
N THR A 203 0.57 -9.62 13.79
CA THR A 203 -0.59 -8.80 14.22
C THR A 203 -0.26 -7.87 15.40
N ALA A 204 0.87 -8.08 16.08
CA ALA A 204 1.36 -7.22 17.16
C ALA A 204 2.27 -6.09 16.66
N SER A 205 2.76 -6.16 15.42
CA SER A 205 3.58 -5.11 14.81
C SER A 205 2.77 -3.84 14.63
N ARG A 206 3.43 -2.69 14.79
CA ARG A 206 2.80 -1.37 14.65
C ARG A 206 3.13 -0.69 13.34
N LYS A 207 4.37 -0.83 12.88
CA LYS A 207 4.85 -0.15 11.67
C LYS A 207 5.64 -1.10 10.77
N LEU A 208 5.45 -0.90 9.48
CA LEU A 208 6.35 -1.38 8.45
C LEU A 208 6.96 -0.16 7.76
N ILE A 209 8.26 -0.17 7.59
CA ILE A 209 9.01 0.99 7.12
C ILE A 209 9.88 0.59 5.93
N LEU A 210 9.58 1.16 4.77
CA LEU A 210 10.48 1.09 3.63
C LEU A 210 11.50 2.23 3.76
N ASN A 211 12.76 1.88 3.91
CA ASN A 211 13.86 2.83 3.96
C ASN A 211 14.59 2.82 2.63
N ILE A 212 14.77 4.00 2.05
CA ILE A 212 15.51 4.22 0.82
C ILE A 212 16.53 5.33 1.10
N ASP A 213 17.80 5.00 1.02
CA ASP A 213 18.86 6.01 1.23
C ASP A 213 18.85 6.99 0.06
N PRO A 214 18.76 8.31 0.32
CA PRO A 214 18.72 9.33 -0.72
C PRO A 214 19.98 9.37 -1.60
N GLN A 215 21.08 8.78 -1.17
CA GLN A 215 22.31 8.67 -1.98
C GLN A 215 22.11 7.90 -3.29
N ILE A 216 21.09 7.04 -3.38
CA ILE A 216 20.69 6.38 -4.62
C ILE A 216 20.36 7.39 -5.73
N PHE A 217 19.77 8.51 -5.35
CA PHE A 217 19.22 9.49 -6.28
C PHE A 217 20.15 10.70 -6.46
N ARG A 218 21.48 10.49 -6.53
CA ARG A 218 22.52 11.55 -6.60
C ARG A 218 22.25 12.69 -7.59
N THR A 219 21.36 12.49 -8.54
CA THR A 219 20.99 13.48 -9.56
C THR A 219 19.51 13.85 -9.54
N ALA A 220 18.71 13.21 -8.71
CA ALA A 220 17.28 13.42 -8.68
C ALA A 220 16.87 14.20 -7.43
N VAL A 221 16.01 15.15 -7.61
CA VAL A 221 15.32 15.96 -6.58
C VAL A 221 14.45 15.10 -5.63
N VAL A 222 14.58 13.76 -5.68
CA VAL A 222 13.76 12.82 -4.91
C VAL A 222 14.50 12.38 -3.67
N GLN A 223 14.15 12.95 -2.54
CA GLN A 223 14.60 12.49 -1.22
C GLN A 223 13.50 11.64 -0.56
N ILE A 224 13.24 10.44 -1.09
CA ILE A 224 12.39 9.49 -0.37
C ILE A 224 13.28 8.78 0.63
N VAL A 225 13.21 9.20 1.87
CA VAL A 225 14.05 8.63 2.93
C VAL A 225 13.33 7.51 3.66
N LYS A 226 11.99 7.62 3.80
CA LYS A 226 11.23 6.73 4.67
C LYS A 226 9.75 6.73 4.30
N VAL A 227 9.19 5.54 4.08
CA VAL A 227 7.75 5.33 3.87
C VAL A 227 7.22 4.41 4.97
N GLU A 228 6.32 4.91 5.80
CA GLU A 228 5.78 4.18 6.94
C GLU A 228 4.36 3.70 6.64
N PHE A 229 4.11 2.41 6.88
CA PHE A 229 2.79 1.80 6.84
C PHE A 229 2.35 1.45 8.26
N ASP A 230 1.11 1.80 8.60
CA ASP A 230 0.47 1.50 9.88
C ASP A 230 -0.06 0.05 9.85
N VAL A 231 0.66 -0.88 10.47
CA VAL A 231 0.34 -2.32 10.41
C VAL A 231 -1.05 -2.65 10.97
N PRO A 232 -1.54 -2.06 12.06
CA PRO A 232 -2.93 -2.23 12.49
C PRO A 232 -3.97 -1.99 11.39
N LYS A 233 -3.73 -1.04 10.48
CA LYS A 233 -4.61 -0.78 9.34
C LYS A 233 -4.47 -1.80 8.20
N LEU A 234 -3.40 -2.59 8.21
CA LEU A 234 -3.20 -3.68 7.25
C LEU A 234 -3.88 -4.98 7.70
N VAL A 235 -4.46 -5.03 8.91
CA VAL A 235 -5.11 -6.22 9.45
C VAL A 235 -6.56 -6.27 8.99
N LEU A 236 -6.92 -7.32 8.26
CA LEU A 236 -8.31 -7.64 7.93
C LEU A 236 -8.65 -9.03 8.45
N LYS A 237 -9.81 -9.17 9.08
CA LYS A 237 -10.30 -10.45 9.62
C LYS A 237 -9.26 -11.16 10.50
N GLY A 238 -8.50 -10.40 11.27
CA GLY A 238 -7.50 -10.93 12.20
C GLY A 238 -6.17 -11.37 11.58
N ALA A 239 -5.94 -11.14 10.28
CA ALA A 239 -4.69 -11.44 9.61
C ALA A 239 -4.06 -10.19 8.99
N VAL A 240 -2.73 -10.10 9.03
CA VAL A 240 -1.99 -9.05 8.32
C VAL A 240 -2.06 -9.33 6.83
N MET A 241 -2.63 -8.40 6.07
CA MET A 241 -2.78 -8.50 4.61
C MET A 241 -1.57 -7.91 3.90
N PHE A 242 -0.40 -8.59 4.07
CA PHE A 242 0.85 -8.19 3.43
C PHE A 242 1.73 -9.37 3.04
#